data_fdd9b156549efef537a95ef5fa23bc42
#
_entry.id   fdd9b156549efef537a95ef5fa23bc42
#
_cell.length_a   1.000
_cell.length_b   1.000
_cell.length_c   1.000
_cell.angle_alpha   90.00
_cell.angle_beta   90.00
_cell.angle_gamma   90.00
#
_symmetry.space_group_name_H-M   'P 1'
#
loop_
_entity.id
_entity.type
_entity.pdbx_description
1 polymer ?
#
loop_
_entity_poly.entity_id
_entity_poly.type
_entity_poly.pdbx_seq_one_letter_code
_entity_poly.pdbx_strand_id
1 'polypeptide(L)'
;AEISEIKVNYSGHCYLELVEKGGDNGVPLAQSRAVIWRTAYPRIAGYFEAETGQRLAAGIKILAKVAVNYHELYGFSLQITDIDPTYTLGDMERQRQITIAQLQQEGVWDMNREAPMPVVVQRVAVVSSANAAGYQDFRKELAKSPYRFDVTLFDAFMQGAAAEESIVAALCAVAERM
;
A
#
# COMPACT_ATOMS: atom_id res chain seq x y z
N ALA A 1 15.24 4.09 -8.89
CA ALA A 1 15.62 3.63 -7.55
C ALA A 1 14.38 3.42 -6.68
N GLU A 2 14.51 2.59 -5.65
CA GLU A 2 13.48 2.40 -4.62
C GLU A 2 13.79 3.27 -3.40
N ILE A 3 12.78 3.81 -2.76
CA ILE A 3 12.93 4.53 -1.49
C ILE A 3 13.01 3.49 -0.38
N SER A 4 14.15 3.36 0.30
CA SER A 4 14.27 2.48 1.48
C SER A 4 13.85 3.18 2.77
N GLU A 5 14.14 4.47 2.88
CA GLU A 5 13.75 5.29 4.01
C GLU A 5 13.35 6.69 3.55
N ILE A 6 12.35 7.29 4.21
CA ILE A 6 11.92 8.66 3.98
C ILE A 6 11.61 9.34 5.32
N LYS A 7 12.13 10.53 5.51
CA LYS A 7 11.93 11.31 6.73
C LYS A 7 11.83 12.80 6.42
N VAL A 8 10.73 13.41 6.84
CA VAL A 8 10.57 14.85 6.79
C VAL A 8 10.95 15.43 8.15
N ASN A 9 11.94 16.33 8.17
CA ASN A 9 12.35 16.99 9.40
C ASN A 9 11.44 18.17 9.75
N TYR A 10 11.60 18.70 10.96
CA TYR A 10 10.81 19.85 11.44
C TYR A 10 11.04 21.14 10.62
N SER A 11 12.16 21.24 9.89
CA SER A 11 12.45 22.36 8.98
C SER A 11 11.77 22.21 7.61
N GLY A 12 11.04 21.10 7.37
CA GLY A 12 10.35 20.82 6.11
C GLY A 12 11.22 20.23 5.01
N HIS A 13 12.48 19.87 5.28
CA HIS A 13 13.31 19.12 4.35
C HIS A 13 12.96 17.64 4.40
N CYS A 14 12.81 17.01 3.23
CA CYS A 14 12.60 15.59 3.11
C CYS A 14 13.91 14.89 2.77
N TYR A 15 14.35 14.02 3.65
CA TYR A 15 15.53 13.16 3.45
C TYR A 15 15.08 11.77 3.04
N LEU A 16 15.73 11.25 2.02
CA LEU A 16 15.44 9.92 1.48
C LEU A 16 16.72 9.11 1.43
N GLU A 17 16.57 7.83 1.59
CA GLU A 17 17.58 6.84 1.24
C GLU A 17 17.08 6.07 0.03
N LEU A 18 17.85 6.12 -1.05
CA LEU A 18 17.53 5.49 -2.32
C LEU A 18 18.40 4.25 -2.48
N VAL A 19 17.79 3.13 -2.84
CA VAL A 19 18.46 1.87 -3.07
C VAL A 19 18.15 1.31 -4.46
N GLU A 20 19.12 0.63 -5.02
CA GLU A 20 18.92 -0.27 -6.15
C GLU A 20 19.10 -1.70 -5.65
N LYS A 21 18.05 -2.51 -5.74
CA LYS A 21 18.09 -3.91 -5.33
C LYS A 21 18.65 -4.76 -6.46
N GLY A 22 19.64 -5.60 -6.14
CA GLY A 22 20.17 -6.60 -7.06
C GLY A 22 19.51 -7.94 -6.83
N GLY A 23 18.88 -8.51 -7.85
CA GLY A 23 18.43 -9.90 -7.90
C GLY A 23 17.70 -10.44 -6.66
N ASP A 24 17.54 -11.77 -6.59
CA ASP A 24 16.77 -12.49 -5.55
C ASP A 24 17.34 -12.40 -4.10
N ASN A 25 18.55 -11.90 -3.92
CA ASN A 25 19.22 -11.95 -2.62
C ASN A 25 18.93 -10.75 -1.70
N GLY A 26 18.10 -9.78 -2.14
CA GLY A 26 17.70 -8.64 -1.30
C GLY A 26 18.85 -7.69 -0.89
N VAL A 27 20.08 -7.95 -1.29
CA VAL A 27 21.23 -7.10 -0.98
C VAL A 27 21.23 -5.90 -1.93
N PRO A 28 21.29 -4.66 -1.41
CA PRO A 28 21.38 -3.49 -2.27
C PRO A 28 22.64 -3.50 -3.13
N LEU A 29 22.49 -3.32 -4.45
CA LEU A 29 23.62 -3.10 -5.37
C LEU A 29 24.21 -1.71 -5.21
N ALA A 30 23.38 -0.74 -4.93
CA ALA A 30 23.78 0.65 -4.71
C ALA A 30 22.82 1.32 -3.72
N GLN A 31 23.36 2.27 -2.98
CA GLN A 31 22.62 3.05 -2.00
C GLN A 31 23.13 4.49 -2.04
N SER A 32 22.21 5.45 -1.96
CA SER A 32 22.57 6.86 -1.94
C SER A 32 21.60 7.67 -1.10
N ARG A 33 22.13 8.66 -0.40
CA ARG A 33 21.30 9.64 0.31
C ARG A 33 20.80 10.68 -0.66
N ALA A 34 19.54 11.06 -0.50
CA ALA A 34 18.89 12.08 -1.30
C ALA A 34 18.14 13.07 -0.41
N VAL A 35 17.97 14.30 -0.90
CA VAL A 35 17.22 15.34 -0.22
C VAL A 35 16.29 16.05 -1.20
N ILE A 36 15.07 16.32 -0.74
CA ILE A 36 14.16 17.28 -1.37
C ILE A 36 14.07 18.48 -0.43
N TRP A 37 14.49 19.64 -0.91
CA TRP A 37 14.47 20.86 -0.10
C TRP A 37 13.04 21.30 0.19
N ARG A 38 12.83 21.93 1.35
CA ARG A 38 11.51 22.41 1.80
C ARG A 38 10.74 23.24 0.79
N THR A 39 11.45 23.96 -0.07
CA THR A 39 10.85 24.80 -1.12
C THR A 39 10.26 23.96 -2.28
N ALA A 40 10.82 22.79 -2.54
CA ALA A 40 10.37 21.89 -3.61
C ALA A 40 9.47 20.77 -3.10
N TYR A 41 9.65 20.34 -1.85
CA TYR A 41 8.96 19.17 -1.29
C TYR A 41 7.43 19.24 -1.38
N PRO A 42 6.74 20.34 -0.98
CA PRO A 42 5.28 20.38 -1.05
C PRO A 42 4.75 20.24 -2.49
N ARG A 43 5.46 20.86 -3.45
CA ARG A 43 5.09 20.76 -4.87
C ARG A 43 5.29 19.35 -5.40
N ILE A 44 6.45 18.74 -5.15
CA ILE A 44 6.79 17.41 -5.65
C ILE A 44 5.90 16.36 -5.00
N ALA A 45 5.75 16.40 -3.66
CA ALA A 45 4.93 15.44 -2.93
C ALA A 45 3.44 15.58 -3.28
N GLY A 46 2.93 16.82 -3.38
CA GLY A 46 1.53 17.06 -3.75
C GLY A 46 1.22 16.63 -5.19
N TYR A 47 2.11 16.91 -6.14
CA TYR A 47 1.97 16.43 -7.51
C TYR A 47 2.00 14.90 -7.60
N PHE A 48 2.96 14.27 -6.92
CA PHE A 48 3.07 12.82 -6.88
C PHE A 48 1.82 12.17 -6.28
N GLU A 49 1.32 12.68 -5.15
CA GLU A 49 0.11 12.18 -4.50
C GLU A 49 -1.15 12.37 -5.36
N ALA A 50 -1.27 13.50 -6.06
CA ALA A 50 -2.40 13.77 -6.96
C ALA A 50 -2.45 12.80 -8.15
N GLU A 51 -1.28 12.47 -8.74
CA GLU A 51 -1.21 11.60 -9.92
C GLU A 51 -1.25 10.11 -9.57
N THR A 52 -0.63 9.71 -8.44
CA THR A 52 -0.52 8.29 -8.08
C THR A 52 -1.56 7.81 -7.06
N GLY A 53 -2.24 8.74 -6.38
CA GLY A 53 -3.13 8.43 -5.26
C GLY A 53 -2.39 7.99 -3.99
N GLN A 54 -1.05 8.03 -3.97
CA GLN A 54 -0.22 7.58 -2.85
C GLN A 54 0.79 8.64 -2.45
N ARG A 55 1.09 8.70 -1.16
CA ARG A 55 2.19 9.54 -0.65
C ARG A 55 3.54 8.88 -0.90
N LEU A 56 4.56 9.70 -1.07
CA LEU A 56 5.94 9.21 -1.07
C LEU A 56 6.23 8.45 0.22
N ALA A 57 6.59 7.19 0.11
CA ALA A 57 6.82 6.28 1.24
C ALA A 57 7.95 5.30 0.92
N ALA A 58 8.46 4.62 1.95
CA ALA A 58 9.39 3.52 1.76
C ALA A 58 8.73 2.38 0.95
N GLY A 59 9.51 1.71 0.12
CA GLY A 59 9.07 0.64 -0.77
C GLY A 59 8.62 1.12 -2.16
N ILE A 60 8.41 2.42 -2.36
CA ILE A 60 7.99 2.95 -3.67
C ILE A 60 9.21 3.12 -4.58
N LYS A 61 9.09 2.63 -5.81
CA LYS A 61 10.05 2.91 -6.87
C LYS A 61 9.73 4.20 -7.58
N ILE A 62 10.74 5.05 -7.71
CA ILE A 62 10.63 6.36 -8.34
C ILE A 62 11.64 6.54 -9.46
N LEU A 63 11.25 7.31 -10.46
CA LEU A 63 12.15 7.95 -11.42
C LEU A 63 12.29 9.42 -11.01
N ALA A 64 13.48 9.79 -10.53
CA ALA A 64 13.74 11.12 -10.02
C ALA A 64 14.77 11.86 -10.87
N LYS A 65 14.51 13.15 -11.11
CA LYS A 65 15.51 14.07 -11.64
C LYS A 65 16.34 14.58 -10.47
N VAL A 66 17.67 14.34 -10.54
CA VAL A 66 18.58 14.68 -9.45
C VAL A 66 19.68 15.62 -9.90
N ALA A 67 20.11 16.49 -9.01
CA ALA A 67 21.39 17.18 -9.07
C ALA A 67 22.37 16.47 -8.11
N VAL A 68 23.57 16.25 -8.56
CA VAL A 68 24.62 15.64 -7.74
C VAL A 68 25.33 16.73 -6.98
N ASN A 69 25.37 16.58 -5.66
CA ASN A 69 26.05 17.50 -4.77
C ASN A 69 27.14 16.76 -3.98
N TYR A 70 28.28 17.40 -3.87
CA TYR A 70 29.36 16.97 -3.00
C TYR A 70 29.69 18.05 -1.97
N HIS A 71 29.74 17.66 -0.72
CA HIS A 71 30.10 18.57 0.37
C HIS A 71 31.32 17.99 1.11
N GLU A 72 32.31 18.81 1.41
CA GLU A 72 33.57 18.37 2.02
C GLU A 72 33.37 17.60 3.33
N LEU A 73 32.39 17.99 4.15
CA LEU A 73 32.09 17.36 5.44
C LEU A 73 31.06 16.25 5.36
N TYR A 74 30.06 16.36 4.43
CA TYR A 74 28.93 15.46 4.37
C TYR A 74 28.98 14.46 3.22
N GLY A 75 30.02 14.59 2.36
CA GLY A 75 30.25 13.71 1.22
C GLY A 75 29.24 13.89 0.09
N PHE A 76 29.00 12.82 -0.62
CA PHE A 76 28.12 12.74 -1.78
C PHE A 76 26.65 12.68 -1.36
N SER A 77 25.81 13.46 -2.04
CA SER A 77 24.35 13.41 -1.87
C SER A 77 23.63 13.79 -3.17
N LEU A 78 22.41 13.26 -3.33
CA LEU A 78 21.54 13.58 -4.44
C LEU A 78 20.51 14.62 -4.01
N GLN A 79 20.37 15.70 -4.76
CA GLN A 79 19.26 16.65 -4.59
C GLN A 79 18.18 16.29 -5.61
N ILE A 80 17.03 15.82 -5.15
CA ILE A 80 15.89 15.56 -6.02
C ILE A 80 15.23 16.89 -6.35
N THR A 81 15.13 17.17 -7.64
CA THR A 81 14.51 18.39 -8.20
C THR A 81 13.13 18.12 -8.77
N ASP A 82 12.88 16.86 -9.19
CA ASP A 82 11.59 16.42 -9.71
C ASP A 82 11.44 14.90 -9.60
N ILE A 83 10.19 14.40 -9.65
CA ILE A 83 9.87 12.97 -9.66
C ILE A 83 8.81 12.75 -10.76
N ASP A 84 9.01 11.72 -11.59
CA ASP A 84 8.05 11.31 -12.60
C ASP A 84 7.09 10.27 -12.02
N PRO A 85 5.81 10.61 -11.78
CA PRO A 85 4.83 9.68 -11.23
C PRO A 85 4.45 8.57 -12.22
N THR A 86 4.61 8.78 -13.53
CA THR A 86 4.25 7.81 -14.57
C THR A 86 5.06 6.51 -14.43
N TYR A 87 6.34 6.64 -14.06
CA TYR A 87 7.20 5.49 -13.81
C TYR A 87 6.69 4.63 -12.65
N THR A 88 6.26 5.27 -11.55
CA THR A 88 5.73 4.59 -10.36
C THR A 88 4.42 3.88 -10.69
N LEU A 89 3.51 4.51 -11.41
CA LEU A 89 2.26 3.90 -11.87
C LEU A 89 2.52 2.69 -12.76
N GLY A 90 3.47 2.79 -13.69
CA GLY A 90 3.87 1.68 -14.55
C GLY A 90 4.47 0.49 -13.77
N ASP A 91 5.29 0.74 -12.75
CA ASP A 91 5.83 -0.32 -11.89
C ASP A 91 4.73 -0.97 -11.05
N MET A 92 3.81 -0.20 -10.50
CA MET A 92 2.66 -0.71 -9.74
C MET A 92 1.77 -1.62 -10.59
N GLU A 93 1.43 -1.21 -11.80
CA GLU A 93 0.63 -2.06 -12.70
C GLU A 93 1.39 -3.32 -13.11
N ARG A 94 2.68 -3.23 -13.35
CA ARG A 94 3.52 -4.41 -13.62
C ARG A 94 3.52 -5.39 -12.45
N GLN A 95 3.67 -4.91 -11.22
CA GLN A 95 3.62 -5.76 -10.02
C GLN A 95 2.24 -6.40 -9.85
N ARG A 96 1.17 -5.63 -10.10
CA ARG A 96 -0.20 -6.15 -10.10
C ARG A 96 -0.37 -7.30 -11.09
N GLN A 97 0.12 -7.16 -12.33
CA GLN A 97 0.03 -8.21 -13.34
C GLN A 97 0.83 -9.46 -12.96
N ILE A 98 2.02 -9.31 -12.36
CA ILE A 98 2.81 -10.43 -11.85
C ILE A 98 2.03 -11.18 -10.77
N THR A 99 1.44 -10.46 -9.82
CA THR A 99 0.64 -11.07 -8.74
C THR A 99 -0.58 -11.81 -9.30
N ILE A 100 -1.30 -11.22 -10.28
CA ILE A 100 -2.43 -11.88 -10.94
C ILE A 100 -1.98 -13.18 -11.62
N ALA A 101 -0.89 -13.13 -12.39
CA ALA A 101 -0.35 -14.31 -13.07
C ALA A 101 0.05 -15.42 -12.08
N GLN A 102 0.65 -15.06 -10.96
CA GLN A 102 1.00 -15.99 -9.89
C GLN A 102 -0.25 -16.66 -9.29
N LEU A 103 -1.26 -15.86 -8.89
CA LEU A 103 -2.50 -16.38 -8.32
C LEU A 103 -3.25 -17.29 -9.30
N GLN A 104 -3.19 -16.99 -10.61
CA GLN A 104 -3.75 -17.87 -11.67
C GLN A 104 -2.98 -19.18 -11.79
N GLN A 105 -1.64 -19.13 -11.73
CA GLN A 105 -0.78 -20.32 -11.77
C GLN A 105 -1.00 -21.21 -10.54
N GLU A 106 -1.21 -20.63 -9.37
CA GLU A 106 -1.52 -21.34 -8.13
C GLU A 106 -2.97 -21.86 -8.08
N GLY A 107 -3.82 -21.47 -9.05
CA GLY A 107 -5.21 -21.91 -9.14
C GLY A 107 -6.15 -21.27 -8.11
N VAL A 108 -5.68 -20.24 -7.38
CA VAL A 108 -6.48 -19.58 -6.33
C VAL A 108 -7.26 -18.37 -6.83
N TRP A 109 -6.98 -17.88 -8.04
CA TRP A 109 -7.58 -16.66 -8.60
C TRP A 109 -9.11 -16.69 -8.65
N ASP A 110 -9.68 -17.84 -9.04
CA ASP A 110 -11.12 -18.01 -9.22
C ASP A 110 -11.80 -18.73 -8.05
N MET A 111 -11.06 -19.25 -7.07
CA MET A 111 -11.58 -20.04 -5.95
C MET A 111 -12.79 -19.41 -5.25
N ASN A 112 -12.73 -18.10 -4.98
CA ASN A 112 -13.82 -17.42 -4.28
C ASN A 112 -15.09 -17.34 -5.16
N ARG A 113 -14.93 -17.19 -6.48
CA ARG A 113 -16.05 -17.13 -7.42
C ARG A 113 -16.71 -18.49 -7.62
N GLU A 114 -15.93 -19.55 -7.51
CA GLU A 114 -16.39 -20.95 -7.65
C GLU A 114 -16.98 -21.52 -6.36
N ALA A 115 -16.80 -20.81 -5.23
CA ALA A 115 -17.36 -21.25 -3.96
C ALA A 115 -18.90 -21.31 -4.03
N PRO A 116 -19.52 -22.41 -3.58
CA PRO A 116 -20.97 -22.57 -3.63
C PRO A 116 -21.66 -21.56 -2.73
N MET A 117 -22.59 -20.79 -3.30
CA MET A 117 -23.42 -19.88 -2.54
C MET A 117 -24.63 -20.64 -1.95
N PRO A 118 -24.95 -20.46 -0.65
CA PRO A 118 -26.16 -21.05 -0.10
C PRO A 118 -27.40 -20.40 -0.74
N VAL A 119 -28.47 -21.19 -0.92
CA VAL A 119 -29.74 -20.69 -1.49
C VAL A 119 -30.32 -19.56 -0.62
N VAL A 120 -30.16 -19.65 0.70
CA VAL A 120 -30.57 -18.62 1.65
C VAL A 120 -29.37 -18.28 2.54
N VAL A 121 -28.93 -17.04 2.44
CA VAL A 121 -27.86 -16.49 3.29
C VAL A 121 -28.48 -16.01 4.60
N GLN A 122 -28.17 -16.67 5.71
CA GLN A 122 -28.61 -16.28 7.04
C GLN A 122 -27.48 -15.83 7.95
N ARG A 123 -26.29 -16.47 7.81
CA ARG A 123 -25.09 -16.13 8.57
C ARG A 123 -24.13 -15.36 7.70
N VAL A 124 -23.66 -14.23 8.18
CA VAL A 124 -22.74 -13.34 7.45
C VAL A 124 -21.56 -12.98 8.36
N ALA A 125 -20.35 -13.36 7.95
CA ALA A 125 -19.14 -12.85 8.56
C ALA A 125 -18.74 -11.55 7.84
N VAL A 126 -18.46 -10.51 8.59
CA VAL A 126 -17.97 -9.23 8.06
C VAL A 126 -16.58 -8.98 8.62
N VAL A 127 -15.59 -8.90 7.75
CA VAL A 127 -14.23 -8.46 8.10
C VAL A 127 -14.13 -6.98 7.81
N SER A 128 -14.09 -6.16 8.85
CA SER A 128 -14.06 -4.69 8.72
C SER A 128 -13.67 -4.06 10.06
N SER A 129 -13.37 -2.76 10.06
CA SER A 129 -13.30 -2.01 11.32
C SER A 129 -14.70 -1.70 11.85
N ALA A 130 -14.90 -1.85 13.17
CA ALA A 130 -16.17 -1.55 13.83
C ALA A 130 -16.68 -0.13 13.58
N ASN A 131 -15.76 0.81 13.40
CA ASN A 131 -16.06 2.24 13.16
C ASN A 131 -16.09 2.61 11.67
N ALA A 132 -15.89 1.66 10.76
CA ALA A 132 -15.93 1.93 9.32
C ALA A 132 -17.33 2.37 8.89
N ALA A 133 -17.42 3.48 8.15
CA ALA A 133 -18.68 4.01 7.64
C ALA A 133 -19.47 2.97 6.82
N GLY A 134 -18.75 2.25 5.92
CA GLY A 134 -19.36 1.20 5.11
C GLY A 134 -19.96 0.06 5.93
N TYR A 135 -19.33 -0.34 7.05
CA TYR A 135 -19.90 -1.34 7.96
C TYR A 135 -21.17 -0.82 8.66
N GLN A 136 -21.16 0.44 9.10
CA GLN A 136 -22.31 1.05 9.74
C GLN A 136 -23.50 1.18 8.76
N ASP A 137 -23.22 1.55 7.52
CA ASP A 137 -24.25 1.64 6.48
C ASP A 137 -24.80 0.27 6.10
N PHE A 138 -23.92 -0.73 5.94
CA PHE A 138 -24.32 -2.13 5.73
C PHE A 138 -25.29 -2.61 6.83
N ARG A 139 -24.97 -2.37 8.11
CA ARG A 139 -25.86 -2.74 9.22
C ARG A 139 -27.21 -2.02 9.18
N LYS A 140 -27.20 -0.73 8.84
CA LYS A 140 -28.45 0.04 8.72
C LYS A 140 -29.35 -0.49 7.60
N GLU A 141 -28.76 -0.85 6.46
CA GLU A 141 -29.51 -1.43 5.34
C GLU A 141 -30.06 -2.81 5.69
N LEU A 142 -29.29 -3.68 6.31
CA LEU A 142 -29.79 -4.99 6.76
C LEU A 142 -30.92 -4.87 7.79
N ALA A 143 -30.89 -3.88 8.68
CA ALA A 143 -31.93 -3.65 9.68
C ALA A 143 -33.27 -3.27 9.07
N LYS A 144 -33.32 -2.78 7.81
CA LYS A 144 -34.56 -2.48 7.08
C LYS A 144 -35.17 -3.73 6.45
N SER A 145 -34.42 -4.82 6.37
CA SER A 145 -34.90 -6.07 5.76
C SER A 145 -35.94 -6.75 6.65
N PRO A 146 -37.02 -7.33 6.08
CA PRO A 146 -37.95 -8.16 6.82
C PRO A 146 -37.33 -9.52 7.22
N TYR A 147 -36.17 -9.88 6.67
CA TYR A 147 -35.47 -11.12 6.97
C TYR A 147 -34.45 -10.94 8.08
N ARG A 148 -34.29 -11.98 8.90
CA ARG A 148 -33.30 -11.99 9.97
C ARG A 148 -31.96 -12.49 9.43
N PHE A 149 -30.90 -11.70 9.67
CA PHE A 149 -29.51 -12.06 9.41
C PHE A 149 -28.73 -12.14 10.72
N ASP A 150 -27.92 -13.15 10.86
CA ASP A 150 -26.94 -13.28 11.93
C ASP A 150 -25.60 -12.75 11.41
N VAL A 151 -25.24 -11.55 11.84
CA VAL A 151 -24.04 -10.84 11.37
C VAL A 151 -23.00 -10.82 12.46
N THR A 152 -21.88 -11.47 12.21
CA THR A 152 -20.70 -11.46 13.09
C THR A 152 -19.63 -10.55 12.50
N LEU A 153 -19.21 -9.53 13.26
CA LEU A 153 -18.05 -8.69 12.90
C LEU A 153 -16.76 -9.33 13.39
N PHE A 154 -15.80 -9.45 12.50
CA PHE A 154 -14.41 -9.76 12.79
C PHE A 154 -13.62 -8.47 12.57
N ASP A 155 -13.22 -7.82 13.65
CA ASP A 155 -12.58 -6.52 13.61
C ASP A 155 -11.18 -6.62 13.00
N ALA A 156 -10.90 -5.77 12.01
CA ALA A 156 -9.61 -5.73 11.31
C ALA A 156 -9.26 -4.32 10.87
N PHE A 157 -7.97 -4.02 10.83
CA PHE A 157 -7.46 -2.80 10.21
C PHE A 157 -7.58 -2.91 8.69
N MET A 158 -8.31 -1.97 8.09
CA MET A 158 -8.56 -1.97 6.64
C MET A 158 -7.54 -1.14 5.86
N GLN A 159 -6.64 -0.44 6.56
CA GLN A 159 -5.63 0.44 5.98
C GLN A 159 -4.36 0.46 6.84
N GLY A 160 -3.23 0.84 6.20
CA GLY A 160 -1.93 0.95 6.86
C GLY A 160 -1.14 -0.37 6.87
N ALA A 161 0.06 -0.32 7.44
CA ALA A 161 1.01 -1.43 7.42
C ALA A 161 0.51 -2.71 8.15
N ALA A 162 -0.38 -2.56 9.12
CA ALA A 162 -0.96 -3.68 9.88
C ALA A 162 -2.21 -4.30 9.21
N ALA A 163 -2.66 -3.78 8.06
CA ALA A 163 -3.91 -4.24 7.45
C ALA A 163 -3.82 -5.69 6.99
N GLU A 164 -2.73 -6.08 6.33
CA GLU A 164 -2.54 -7.45 5.82
C GLU A 164 -2.63 -8.47 6.94
N GLU A 165 -1.80 -8.34 7.98
CA GLU A 165 -1.78 -9.26 9.11
C GLU A 165 -3.13 -9.33 9.84
N SER A 166 -3.76 -8.17 10.05
CA SER A 166 -5.05 -8.06 10.72
C SER A 166 -6.18 -8.73 9.92
N ILE A 167 -6.21 -8.55 8.60
CA ILE A 167 -7.22 -9.17 7.72
C ILE A 167 -7.02 -10.68 7.66
N VAL A 168 -5.78 -11.17 7.55
CA VAL A 168 -5.48 -12.60 7.55
C VAL A 168 -5.92 -13.24 8.85
N ALA A 169 -5.59 -12.64 10.01
CA ALA A 169 -6.03 -13.12 11.31
C ALA A 169 -7.57 -13.17 11.43
N ALA A 170 -8.26 -12.15 10.94
CA ALA A 170 -9.71 -12.11 10.94
C ALA A 170 -10.32 -13.23 10.06
N LEU A 171 -9.75 -13.47 8.87
CA LEU A 171 -10.21 -14.55 7.98
C LEU A 171 -9.98 -15.94 8.61
N CYS A 172 -8.84 -16.18 9.28
CA CYS A 172 -8.62 -17.41 10.03
C CYS A 172 -9.67 -17.60 11.13
N ALA A 173 -9.98 -16.53 11.89
CA ALA A 173 -11.01 -16.58 12.91
C ALA A 173 -12.43 -16.82 12.34
N VAL A 174 -12.73 -16.36 11.13
CA VAL A 174 -13.96 -16.71 10.40
C VAL A 174 -14.01 -18.22 10.13
N ALA A 175 -12.91 -18.78 9.60
CA ALA A 175 -12.85 -20.20 9.26
C ALA A 175 -13.02 -21.13 10.48
N GLU A 176 -12.61 -20.69 11.67
CA GLU A 176 -12.76 -21.45 12.91
C GLU A 176 -14.19 -21.37 13.51
N ARG A 177 -14.92 -20.29 13.22
CA ARG A 177 -16.21 -19.99 13.87
C ARG A 177 -17.45 -20.26 13.02
N MET A 178 -17.30 -20.27 11.71
CA MET A 178 -18.42 -20.32 10.76
C MET A 178 -18.54 -21.68 10.10
#